data_2067e966f50c47948e3d78ba8d120d8b
#
_entry.id   2067e966f50c47948e3d78ba8d120d8b
#
_cell.length_a   1.000
_cell.length_b   1.000
_cell.length_c   1.000
_cell.angle_alpha   90.00
_cell.angle_beta   90.00
_cell.angle_gamma   90.00
#
_symmetry.space_group_name_H-M   'P 1'
#
loop_
_entity.id
_entity.type
_entity.pdbx_description
1 polymer ?
#
loop_
_entity_poly.entity_id
_entity_poly.type
_entity_poly.pdbx_seq_one_letter_code
_entity_poly.pdbx_strand_id
1 'polypeptide(L)'
;DDDIDVCMPRPDYERLLSLAEDFNHATYKLIANPLGHSLDAIYAAIINTDIPCVNMYTDTMRSSYLWIDIFPVDGFAADDIIMKGIYLRSRLYQKMVKIAGAKYNTGKSTAHRLGKLFLIPLCRLYGIQRCLDRMDLLAKSYPYDTANDIGIIAWGEGPQERFPKTGFDNMQELEFEGQKFPVLSCWKDY
;
A
#
# COMPACT_ATOMS: atom_id res chain seq x y z
N ASP A 1 -10.19 -2.07 -15.40
CA ASP A 1 -9.78 -2.10 -13.99
C ASP A 1 -11.02 -1.95 -13.12
N ASP A 2 -11.03 -2.63 -12.00
CA ASP A 2 -12.19 -2.81 -11.12
C ASP A 2 -12.00 -2.16 -9.73
N ASP A 3 -10.90 -1.44 -9.53
CA ASP A 3 -10.57 -0.69 -8.33
C ASP A 3 -10.05 0.72 -8.66
N ILE A 4 -10.17 1.63 -7.70
CA ILE A 4 -9.67 2.99 -7.77
C ILE A 4 -8.60 3.15 -6.69
N ASP A 5 -7.39 3.49 -7.15
CA ASP A 5 -6.26 3.76 -6.29
C ASP A 5 -5.91 5.25 -6.30
N VAL A 6 -5.57 5.78 -5.14
CA VAL A 6 -5.15 7.18 -4.97
C VAL A 6 -3.69 7.20 -4.52
N CYS A 7 -2.87 8.00 -5.20
CA CYS A 7 -1.50 8.27 -4.80
C CYS A 7 -1.40 9.61 -4.09
N MET A 8 -0.63 9.66 -3.00
CA MET A 8 -0.47 10.88 -2.20
C MET A 8 1.01 11.07 -1.83
N PRO A 9 1.60 12.28 -2.03
CA PRO A 9 2.94 12.59 -1.53
C PRO A 9 3.10 12.22 -0.05
N ARG A 10 4.23 11.65 0.34
CA ARG A 10 4.47 11.21 1.73
C ARG A 10 4.13 12.26 2.80
N PRO A 11 4.53 13.54 2.67
CA PRO A 11 4.17 14.55 3.66
C PRO A 11 2.66 14.73 3.82
N ASP A 12 1.91 14.73 2.71
CA ASP A 12 0.44 14.87 2.74
C ASP A 12 -0.24 13.61 3.27
N TYR A 13 0.31 12.44 2.94
CA TYR A 13 -0.15 11.16 3.49
C TYR A 13 0.00 11.11 5.02
N GLU A 14 1.13 11.54 5.56
CA GLU A 14 1.33 11.61 7.02
C GLU A 14 0.44 12.65 7.68
N ARG A 15 0.19 13.78 6.98
CA ARG A 15 -0.78 14.76 7.44
C ARG A 15 -2.20 14.20 7.46
N LEU A 16 -2.61 13.46 6.43
CA LEU A 16 -3.90 12.76 6.40
C LEU A 16 -4.04 11.83 7.62
N LEU A 17 -3.01 11.02 7.92
CA LEU A 17 -3.02 10.14 9.09
C LEU A 17 -3.12 10.93 10.41
N SER A 18 -2.48 12.07 10.52
CA SER A 18 -2.55 12.92 11.73
C SER A 18 -3.94 13.53 11.96
N LEU A 19 -4.73 13.65 10.91
CA LEU A 19 -6.11 14.16 10.96
C LEU A 19 -7.16 13.04 11.09
N ALA A 20 -6.73 11.80 11.27
CA ALA A 20 -7.64 10.63 11.29
C ALA A 20 -8.68 10.70 12.41
N GLU A 21 -8.33 11.26 13.57
CA GLU A 21 -9.27 11.44 14.68
C GLU A 21 -10.36 12.48 14.37
N ASP A 22 -10.04 13.46 13.52
CA ASP A 22 -10.97 14.48 13.04
C ASP A 22 -11.85 13.98 11.89
N PHE A 23 -11.47 12.84 11.28
CA PHE A 23 -12.22 12.20 10.19
C PHE A 23 -13.46 11.49 10.75
N ASN A 24 -14.44 12.30 11.14
CA ASN A 24 -15.69 11.83 11.73
C ASN A 24 -16.83 11.81 10.70
N HIS A 25 -16.95 10.69 9.97
CA HIS A 25 -18.05 10.47 9.03
C HIS A 25 -18.84 9.22 9.42
N ALA A 26 -20.17 9.26 9.29
CA ALA A 26 -21.04 8.15 9.71
C ALA A 26 -20.75 6.85 8.94
N THR A 27 -20.51 6.98 7.63
CA THR A 27 -20.39 5.86 6.69
C THR A 27 -18.93 5.55 6.33
N TYR A 28 -18.08 6.58 6.18
CA TYR A 28 -16.70 6.41 5.73
C TYR A 28 -15.72 6.42 6.91
N LYS A 29 -14.75 5.52 6.87
CA LYS A 29 -13.68 5.45 7.88
C LYS A 29 -12.32 5.41 7.23
N LEU A 30 -11.41 6.24 7.69
CA LEU A 30 -9.99 6.14 7.37
C LEU A 30 -9.38 5.05 8.23
N ILE A 31 -8.77 4.07 7.58
CA ILE A 31 -8.05 2.98 8.25
C ILE A 31 -6.61 2.95 7.77
N ALA A 32 -5.69 2.77 8.70
CA ALA A 32 -4.28 2.65 8.40
C ALA A 32 -3.57 1.89 9.52
N ASN A 33 -2.44 1.24 9.20
CA ASN A 33 -1.66 0.50 10.19
C ASN A 33 -1.13 1.39 11.34
N PRO A 34 -0.58 2.59 11.10
CA PRO A 34 -0.15 3.49 12.17
C PRO A 34 -1.27 3.93 13.12
N LEU A 35 -2.53 3.83 12.71
CA LEU A 35 -3.71 4.14 13.54
C LEU A 35 -4.17 2.96 14.40
N GLY A 36 -3.38 1.88 14.48
CA GLY A 36 -3.71 0.69 15.27
C GLY A 36 -4.70 -0.26 14.60
N HIS A 37 -5.06 -0.04 13.35
CA HIS A 37 -5.90 -0.98 12.61
C HIS A 37 -5.08 -2.18 12.13
N SER A 38 -5.62 -3.38 12.30
CA SER A 38 -4.99 -4.61 11.78
C SER A 38 -5.20 -4.69 10.27
N LEU A 39 -4.21 -4.25 9.52
CA LEU A 39 -4.20 -4.30 8.06
C LEU A 39 -3.16 -5.30 7.57
N ASP A 40 -3.38 -5.81 6.36
CA ASP A 40 -2.45 -6.63 5.60
C ASP A 40 -1.58 -5.82 4.63
N ALA A 41 -1.68 -4.49 4.70
CA ALA A 41 -0.95 -3.53 3.87
C ALA A 41 -0.44 -2.36 4.71
N ILE A 42 0.60 -1.67 4.21
CA ILE A 42 1.19 -0.52 4.90
C ILE A 42 0.57 0.82 4.49
N TYR A 43 -0.25 0.82 3.48
CA TYR A 43 -0.95 2.00 2.98
C TYR A 43 -2.34 2.13 3.64
N ALA A 44 -2.86 3.34 3.61
CA ALA A 44 -4.18 3.64 4.16
C ALA A 44 -5.29 3.24 3.19
N ALA A 45 -6.50 3.13 3.71
CA ALA A 45 -7.70 3.01 2.90
C ALA A 45 -8.85 3.80 3.52
N ILE A 46 -9.78 4.26 2.69
CA ILE A 46 -11.08 4.73 3.13
C ILE A 46 -12.08 3.63 2.83
N ILE A 47 -12.72 3.10 3.87
CA ILE A 47 -13.75 2.06 3.76
C ILE A 47 -15.15 2.67 3.84
N ASN A 48 -16.09 2.09 3.10
CA ASN A 48 -17.51 2.39 3.23
C ASN A 48 -18.19 1.30 4.08
N THR A 49 -18.55 1.62 5.33
CA THR A 49 -19.10 0.66 6.29
C THR A 49 -20.52 0.23 5.99
N ASP A 50 -21.22 0.91 5.07
CA ASP A 50 -22.59 0.56 4.64
C ASP A 50 -22.58 -0.51 3.54
N ILE A 51 -21.41 -0.77 2.93
CA ILE A 51 -21.26 -1.74 1.84
C ILE A 51 -20.29 -2.85 2.28
N PRO A 52 -20.81 -3.91 2.94
CA PRO A 52 -19.99 -5.05 3.33
C PRO A 52 -19.57 -5.87 2.11
N CYS A 53 -18.31 -6.30 2.10
CA CYS A 53 -17.74 -7.19 1.09
C CYS A 53 -17.31 -8.51 1.73
N VAL A 54 -17.36 -9.60 0.97
CA VAL A 54 -16.85 -10.90 1.42
C VAL A 54 -15.60 -11.24 0.63
N ASN A 55 -14.46 -11.24 1.33
CA ASN A 55 -13.20 -11.70 0.75
C ASN A 55 -12.91 -13.15 1.17
N MET A 56 -12.77 -14.05 0.19
CA MET A 56 -12.52 -15.46 0.45
C MET A 56 -11.07 -15.75 0.87
N TYR A 57 -10.15 -14.83 0.66
CA TYR A 57 -8.71 -15.05 0.81
C TYR A 57 -8.12 -14.42 2.07
N THR A 58 -8.63 -13.28 2.48
CA THR A 58 -8.17 -12.52 3.64
C THR A 58 -9.33 -12.18 4.55
N ASP A 59 -9.02 -11.92 5.81
CA ASP A 59 -10.00 -11.61 6.85
C ASP A 59 -9.48 -10.38 7.62
N THR A 60 -9.48 -9.24 6.93
CA THR A 60 -9.01 -7.96 7.46
C THR A 60 -10.13 -6.94 7.44
N MET A 61 -10.00 -5.87 8.23
CA MET A 61 -11.01 -4.80 8.26
C MET A 61 -11.21 -4.17 6.87
N ARG A 62 -10.11 -3.97 6.10
CA ARG A 62 -10.17 -3.46 4.73
C ARG A 62 -10.98 -4.37 3.83
N SER A 63 -10.67 -5.66 3.82
CA SER A 63 -11.31 -6.64 2.93
C SER A 63 -12.77 -6.97 3.28
N SER A 64 -13.30 -6.44 4.38
CA SER A 64 -14.68 -6.64 4.84
C SER A 64 -15.67 -5.59 4.31
N TYR A 65 -15.19 -4.55 3.65
CA TYR A 65 -16.01 -3.44 3.14
C TYR A 65 -15.55 -3.00 1.75
N LEU A 66 -16.37 -2.22 1.04
CA LEU A 66 -15.92 -1.50 -0.15
C LEU A 66 -14.90 -0.44 0.28
N TRP A 67 -13.77 -0.33 -0.45
CA TRP A 67 -12.67 0.56 -0.07
C TRP A 67 -12.04 1.26 -1.27
N ILE A 68 -11.31 2.33 -0.99
CA ILE A 68 -10.37 3.00 -1.90
C ILE A 68 -9.01 2.98 -1.21
N ASP A 69 -7.99 2.52 -1.91
CA ASP A 69 -6.63 2.49 -1.39
C ASP A 69 -5.92 3.84 -1.59
N ILE A 70 -5.11 4.25 -0.59
CA ILE A 70 -4.33 5.48 -0.61
C ILE A 70 -2.85 5.12 -0.44
N PHE A 71 -2.10 5.20 -1.53
CA PHE A 71 -0.69 4.85 -1.55
C PHE A 71 0.19 6.07 -1.23
N PRO A 72 1.11 5.96 -0.25
CA PRO A 72 2.14 6.96 -0.08
C PRO A 72 3.15 6.89 -1.22
N VAL A 73 3.50 8.06 -1.76
CA VAL A 73 4.56 8.22 -2.74
C VAL A 73 5.79 8.77 -2.04
N ASP A 74 6.90 8.04 -2.16
CA ASP A 74 8.15 8.29 -1.45
C ASP A 74 9.26 8.75 -2.39
N GLY A 75 10.33 9.31 -1.83
CA GLY A 75 11.49 9.69 -2.58
C GLY A 75 12.30 8.49 -3.10
N PHE A 76 12.81 8.60 -4.32
CA PHE A 76 13.66 7.61 -4.95
C PHE A 76 15.14 7.95 -4.79
N ALA A 77 15.98 6.94 -4.55
CA ALA A 77 17.42 7.09 -4.70
C ALA A 77 17.79 7.28 -6.17
N ALA A 78 18.82 8.08 -6.42
CA ALA A 78 19.37 8.20 -7.77
C ALA A 78 20.02 6.89 -8.27
N ASP A 79 20.51 6.05 -7.36
CA ASP A 79 21.15 4.78 -7.68
C ASP A 79 20.13 3.65 -7.81
N ASP A 80 20.04 3.08 -9.00
CA ASP A 80 19.12 1.97 -9.32
C ASP A 80 19.44 0.66 -8.57
N ILE A 81 20.70 0.43 -8.22
CA ILE A 81 21.11 -0.79 -7.49
C ILE A 81 20.54 -0.71 -6.06
N ILE A 82 20.63 0.47 -5.46
CA ILE A 82 20.06 0.73 -4.12
C ILE A 82 18.55 0.53 -4.17
N MET A 83 17.88 1.11 -5.17
CA MET A 83 16.42 0.98 -5.31
C MET A 83 15.99 -0.47 -5.52
N LYS A 84 16.68 -1.21 -6.40
CA LYS A 84 16.42 -2.66 -6.56
C LYS A 84 16.56 -3.42 -5.23
N GLY A 85 17.55 -3.07 -4.42
CA GLY A 85 17.75 -3.64 -3.09
C GLY A 85 16.61 -3.32 -2.11
N ILE A 86 16.06 -2.11 -2.15
CA ILE A 86 14.92 -1.67 -1.34
C ILE A 86 13.66 -2.45 -1.76
N TYR A 87 13.34 -2.49 -3.04
CA TYR A 87 12.18 -3.23 -3.56
C TYR A 87 12.26 -4.72 -3.27
N LEU A 88 13.44 -5.33 -3.40
CA LEU A 88 13.62 -6.75 -3.09
C LEU A 88 13.29 -7.06 -1.62
N ARG A 89 13.77 -6.21 -0.69
CA ARG A 89 13.48 -6.36 0.74
C ARG A 89 12.00 -6.09 1.05
N SER A 90 11.42 -5.04 0.47
CA SER A 90 10.00 -4.72 0.62
C SER A 90 9.13 -5.90 0.15
N ARG A 91 9.41 -6.46 -1.04
CA ARG A 91 8.72 -7.64 -1.57
C ARG A 91 8.86 -8.88 -0.67
N LEU A 92 10.01 -9.05 -0.01
CA LEU A 92 10.18 -10.15 0.94
C LEU A 92 9.20 -9.99 2.12
N TYR A 93 9.17 -8.82 2.74
CA TYR A 93 8.24 -8.54 3.85
C TYR A 93 6.77 -8.61 3.41
N GLN A 94 6.44 -8.09 2.22
CA GLN A 94 5.11 -8.21 1.62
C GLN A 94 4.68 -9.69 1.48
N LYS A 95 5.57 -10.57 0.99
CA LYS A 95 5.32 -12.00 0.91
C LYS A 95 5.10 -12.61 2.30
N MET A 96 5.88 -12.21 3.29
CA MET A 96 5.72 -12.68 4.67
C MET A 96 4.35 -12.28 5.25
N VAL A 97 3.90 -11.04 5.02
CA VAL A 97 2.57 -10.55 5.42
C VAL A 97 1.48 -11.39 4.75
N LYS A 98 1.55 -11.56 3.43
CA LYS A 98 0.58 -12.38 2.67
C LYS A 98 0.54 -13.84 3.15
N ILE A 99 1.69 -14.42 3.48
CA ILE A 99 1.76 -15.81 4.01
C ILE A 99 1.15 -15.85 5.42
N ALA A 100 1.48 -14.90 6.29
CA ALA A 100 0.97 -14.86 7.66
C ALA A 100 -0.56 -14.72 7.73
N GLY A 101 -1.16 -13.93 6.81
CA GLY A 101 -2.61 -13.74 6.67
C GLY A 101 -3.32 -14.87 5.92
N ALA A 102 -2.60 -15.78 5.27
CA ALA A 102 -3.23 -16.81 4.44
C ALA A 102 -4.00 -17.85 5.26
N LYS A 103 -5.10 -18.34 4.68
CA LYS A 103 -5.88 -19.47 5.24
C LYS A 103 -5.18 -20.79 4.92
N TYR A 104 -5.10 -21.71 5.89
CA TYR A 104 -4.39 -22.99 5.76
C TYR A 104 -4.90 -23.88 4.62
N ASN A 105 -6.21 -23.92 4.42
CA ASN A 105 -6.86 -24.83 3.45
C ASN A 105 -6.93 -24.27 2.02
N THR A 106 -6.29 -23.14 1.75
CA THR A 106 -6.25 -22.54 0.41
C THR A 106 -4.94 -22.83 -0.28
N GLY A 107 -4.96 -23.20 -1.56
CA GLY A 107 -3.74 -23.46 -2.33
C GLY A 107 -3.97 -24.35 -3.54
N LYS A 108 -3.26 -24.07 -4.64
CA LYS A 108 -3.39 -24.77 -5.94
C LYS A 108 -2.83 -26.20 -5.93
N SER A 109 -2.01 -26.59 -4.93
CA SER A 109 -1.41 -27.94 -4.86
C SER A 109 -1.21 -28.38 -3.41
N THR A 110 -1.05 -29.71 -3.21
CA THR A 110 -0.76 -30.33 -1.90
C THR A 110 0.57 -29.82 -1.32
N ALA A 111 1.58 -29.63 -2.16
CA ALA A 111 2.87 -29.07 -1.73
C ALA A 111 2.72 -27.62 -1.16
N HIS A 112 1.87 -26.79 -1.78
CA HIS A 112 1.56 -25.44 -1.24
C HIS A 112 0.85 -25.52 0.12
N ARG A 113 -0.04 -26.50 0.32
CA ARG A 113 -0.74 -26.68 1.60
C ARG A 113 0.21 -27.13 2.71
N LEU A 114 1.10 -28.07 2.41
CA LEU A 114 2.15 -28.53 3.34
C LEU A 114 3.13 -27.39 3.68
N GLY A 115 3.59 -26.64 2.67
CA GLY A 115 4.45 -25.47 2.89
C GLY A 115 3.82 -24.44 3.82
N LYS A 116 2.51 -24.20 3.70
CA LYS A 116 1.78 -23.27 4.58
C LYS A 116 1.79 -23.70 6.06
N LEU A 117 1.79 -25.00 6.36
CA LEU A 117 1.82 -25.50 7.75
C LEU A 117 3.08 -25.04 8.50
N PHE A 118 4.20 -24.86 7.79
CA PHE A 118 5.47 -24.39 8.37
C PHE A 118 5.66 -22.88 8.23
N LEU A 119 5.35 -22.34 7.05
CA LEU A 119 5.63 -20.94 6.76
C LEU A 119 4.68 -19.97 7.47
N ILE A 120 3.39 -20.31 7.60
CA ILE A 120 2.43 -19.46 8.30
C ILE A 120 2.84 -19.24 9.77
N PRO A 121 3.10 -20.28 10.59
CA PRO A 121 3.53 -20.07 11.96
C PRO A 121 4.84 -19.29 12.07
N LEU A 122 5.80 -19.54 11.18
CA LEU A 122 7.07 -18.83 11.17
C LEU A 122 6.89 -17.32 10.86
N CYS A 123 6.10 -17.00 9.84
CA CYS A 123 5.80 -15.60 9.50
C CYS A 123 5.01 -14.90 10.60
N ARG A 124 4.06 -15.60 11.24
CA ARG A 124 3.30 -15.07 12.39
C ARG A 124 4.19 -14.85 13.61
N LEU A 125 5.15 -15.74 13.88
CA LEU A 125 6.13 -15.58 14.95
C LEU A 125 7.05 -14.37 14.72
N TYR A 126 7.46 -14.14 13.47
CA TYR A 126 8.21 -12.94 13.13
C TYR A 126 7.37 -11.67 13.38
N GLY A 127 6.08 -11.70 13.04
CA GLY A 127 5.09 -10.66 13.29
C GLY A 127 4.77 -9.83 12.05
N ILE A 128 3.48 -9.76 11.73
CA ILE A 128 2.97 -8.95 10.61
C ILE A 128 3.35 -7.48 10.81
N GLN A 129 3.09 -6.94 12.01
CA GLN A 129 3.39 -5.55 12.33
C GLN A 129 4.87 -5.23 12.06
N ARG A 130 5.78 -6.10 12.49
CA ARG A 130 7.22 -5.91 12.26
C ARG A 130 7.57 -5.89 10.77
N CYS A 131 6.89 -6.70 9.95
CA CYS A 131 7.07 -6.64 8.49
C CYS A 131 6.62 -5.29 7.93
N LEU A 132 5.44 -4.81 8.33
CA LEU A 132 4.87 -3.54 7.89
C LEU A 132 5.75 -2.36 8.31
N ASP A 133 6.23 -2.34 9.56
CA ASP A 133 7.17 -1.31 10.05
C ASP A 133 8.47 -1.29 9.23
N ARG A 134 8.99 -2.47 8.88
CA ARG A 134 10.20 -2.57 8.06
C ARG A 134 9.98 -2.09 6.63
N MET A 135 8.81 -2.35 6.06
CA MET A 135 8.45 -1.84 4.74
C MET A 135 8.31 -0.31 4.76
N ASP A 136 7.68 0.26 5.77
CA ASP A 136 7.55 1.71 5.92
C ASP A 136 8.91 2.39 6.09
N LEU A 137 9.80 1.82 6.91
CA LEU A 137 11.18 2.31 7.05
C LEU A 137 11.98 2.25 5.73
N LEU A 138 11.78 1.21 4.93
CA LEU A 138 12.41 1.10 3.62
C LEU A 138 11.86 2.15 2.65
N ALA A 139 10.56 2.38 2.65
CA ALA A 139 9.91 3.39 1.82
C ALA A 139 10.40 4.80 2.15
N LYS A 140 10.53 5.12 3.43
CA LYS A 140 11.02 6.42 3.94
C LYS A 140 12.53 6.59 3.88
N SER A 141 13.28 5.65 3.30
CA SER A 141 14.76 5.73 3.26
C SER A 141 15.29 6.95 2.54
N TYR A 142 14.50 7.50 1.61
CA TYR A 142 14.81 8.72 0.87
C TYR A 142 13.67 9.72 1.06
N PRO A 143 13.94 10.92 1.63
CA PRO A 143 12.91 11.90 1.89
C PRO A 143 12.29 12.41 0.59
N TYR A 144 10.96 12.46 0.53
CA TYR A 144 10.20 12.99 -0.60
C TYR A 144 10.64 14.41 -1.00
N ASP A 145 10.86 15.28 0.00
CA ASP A 145 11.14 16.70 -0.24
C ASP A 145 12.44 16.96 -1.00
N THR A 146 13.45 16.13 -0.77
CA THR A 146 14.79 16.29 -1.38
C THR A 146 15.02 15.40 -2.61
N ALA A 147 14.08 14.52 -2.93
CA ALA A 147 14.17 13.63 -4.08
C ALA A 147 13.77 14.37 -5.37
N ASN A 148 14.43 14.05 -6.48
CA ASN A 148 14.05 14.48 -7.83
C ASN A 148 13.03 13.53 -8.43
N ASP A 149 13.19 12.24 -8.16
CA ASP A 149 12.30 11.18 -8.59
C ASP A 149 11.57 10.59 -7.39
N ILE A 150 10.37 10.15 -7.62
CA ILE A 150 9.46 9.59 -6.62
C ILE A 150 8.77 8.34 -7.14
N GLY A 151 8.13 7.59 -6.25
CA GLY A 151 7.35 6.42 -6.65
C GLY A 151 6.71 5.71 -5.46
N ILE A 152 5.91 4.69 -5.74
CA ILE A 152 5.32 3.82 -4.73
C ILE A 152 6.33 2.74 -4.36
N ILE A 153 6.99 2.86 -3.20
CA ILE A 153 8.05 1.93 -2.78
C ILE A 153 7.50 0.80 -1.93
N ALA A 154 6.62 1.12 -1.02
CA ALA A 154 6.21 0.19 0.03
C ALA A 154 5.43 -1.01 -0.51
N TRP A 155 4.61 -0.82 -1.54
CA TRP A 155 3.78 -1.85 -2.15
C TRP A 155 3.90 -1.91 -3.66
N GLY A 156 4.79 -1.11 -4.24
CA GLY A 156 4.97 -0.98 -5.68
C GLY A 156 5.50 -2.22 -6.38
N GLU A 157 5.35 -2.22 -7.69
CA GLU A 157 5.74 -3.31 -8.60
C GLU A 157 7.26 -3.33 -8.89
N GLY A 158 7.96 -2.25 -8.60
CA GLY A 158 9.42 -2.22 -8.73
C GLY A 158 9.98 -0.85 -9.15
N PRO A 159 11.30 -0.77 -9.42
CA PRO A 159 11.96 0.48 -9.76
C PRO A 159 11.48 1.15 -11.05
N GLN A 160 10.73 0.44 -11.89
CA GLN A 160 10.10 0.99 -13.10
C GLN A 160 8.98 2.01 -12.77
N GLU A 161 8.44 1.99 -11.56
CA GLU A 161 7.46 2.97 -11.08
C GLU A 161 8.08 4.31 -10.68
N ARG A 162 9.29 4.58 -11.16
CA ARG A 162 9.96 5.86 -10.99
C ARG A 162 9.33 6.90 -11.91
N PHE A 163 8.95 8.03 -11.36
CA PHE A 163 8.50 9.18 -12.13
C PHE A 163 9.04 10.49 -11.52
N PRO A 164 9.17 11.55 -12.33
CA PRO A 164 9.69 12.82 -11.85
C PRO A 164 8.72 13.46 -10.84
N LYS A 165 9.25 14.01 -9.75
CA LYS A 165 8.47 14.70 -8.73
C LYS A 165 7.62 15.83 -9.29
N THR A 166 8.10 16.50 -10.36
CA THR A 166 7.37 17.52 -11.09
C THR A 166 6.04 17.04 -11.68
N GLY A 167 5.80 15.72 -11.73
CA GLY A 167 4.51 15.14 -12.09
C GLY A 167 3.38 15.55 -11.16
N PHE A 168 3.66 15.71 -9.85
CA PHE A 168 2.70 16.24 -8.88
C PHE A 168 2.59 17.78 -8.95
N ASP A 169 3.66 18.47 -9.28
CA ASP A 169 3.66 19.95 -9.34
C ASP A 169 2.76 20.47 -10.47
N ASN A 170 2.59 19.68 -11.53
CA ASN A 170 1.87 20.05 -12.76
C ASN A 170 0.73 19.06 -13.06
N MET A 171 -0.10 18.75 -12.08
CA MET A 171 -1.22 17.81 -12.27
C MET A 171 -2.15 18.24 -13.39
N GLN A 172 -2.72 17.26 -14.09
CA GLN A 172 -3.74 17.42 -15.12
C GLN A 172 -5.07 16.87 -14.60
N GLU A 173 -6.16 17.26 -15.25
CA GLU A 173 -7.47 16.66 -14.99
C GLU A 173 -7.81 15.65 -16.09
N LEU A 174 -8.18 14.45 -15.70
CA LEU A 174 -8.79 13.47 -16.59
C LEU A 174 -10.22 13.17 -16.15
N GLU A 175 -11.08 12.93 -17.12
CA GLU A 175 -12.46 12.53 -16.86
C GLU A 175 -12.55 11.00 -16.69
N PHE A 176 -13.19 10.58 -15.60
CA PHE A 176 -13.56 9.20 -15.35
C PHE A 176 -14.98 9.16 -14.78
N GLU A 177 -15.85 8.36 -15.38
CA GLU A 177 -17.27 8.22 -14.97
C GLU A 177 -18.01 9.57 -14.84
N GLY A 178 -17.74 10.51 -15.75
CA GLY A 178 -18.36 11.83 -15.78
C GLY A 178 -17.85 12.80 -14.70
N GLN A 179 -16.81 12.44 -13.96
CA GLN A 179 -16.14 13.28 -12.97
C GLN A 179 -14.70 13.55 -13.37
N LYS A 180 -14.17 14.71 -12.99
CA LYS A 180 -12.78 15.09 -13.23
C LYS A 180 -11.92 14.76 -12.02
N PHE A 181 -10.83 14.04 -12.27
CA PHE A 181 -9.85 13.67 -11.25
C PHE A 181 -8.48 14.23 -11.59
N PRO A 182 -7.75 14.73 -10.58
CA PRO A 182 -6.36 15.13 -10.76
C PRO A 182 -5.48 13.90 -10.98
N VAL A 183 -4.65 13.95 -12.00
CA VAL A 183 -3.66 12.92 -12.32
C VAL A 183 -2.29 13.53 -12.53
N LEU A 184 -1.24 12.73 -12.34
CA LEU A 184 0.13 13.16 -12.60
C LEU A 184 0.29 13.62 -14.05
N SER A 185 1.07 14.68 -14.31
CA SER A 185 1.32 15.13 -15.69
C SER A 185 2.00 14.06 -16.54
N CYS A 186 2.72 13.13 -15.93
CA CYS A 186 3.40 12.00 -16.57
C CYS A 186 2.55 10.71 -16.60
N TRP A 187 1.23 10.78 -16.42
CA TRP A 187 0.35 9.61 -16.34
C TRP A 187 0.42 8.65 -17.53
N LYS A 188 0.83 9.15 -18.71
CA LYS A 188 0.98 8.31 -19.90
C LYS A 188 2.22 7.42 -19.87
N ASP A 189 3.20 7.78 -19.05
CA ASP A 189 4.46 7.07 -18.89
C ASP A 189 4.41 6.07 -17.73
N TYR A 190 3.35 6.15 -16.92
CA TYR A 190 3.05 5.25 -15.80
C TYR A 190 2.26 4.04 -16.27
#